data_8185d407b43b3c01039fbae4f6165eb0
#
_entry.id   8185d407b43b3c01039fbae4f6165eb0
#
_cell.length_a   1.000
_cell.length_b   1.000
_cell.length_c   1.000
_cell.angle_alpha   90.00
_cell.angle_beta   90.00
_cell.angle_gamma   90.00
#
_symmetry.space_group_name_H-M   'P 1'
#
loop_
_entity.id
_entity.type
_entity.pdbx_description
1 polymer ?
#
loop_
_entity_poly.entity_id
_entity_poly.type
_entity_poly.pdbx_seq_one_letter_code
_entity_poly.pdbx_strand_id
1 'polypeptide(L)'
;MTDTPITPIDFVTTAPTAGSLDVRWIHGAPARRRATDPPIQVHQYDPHTVILRQGKSVNYEAPFLFLLFGNDRALLLDTGATEDPETFPLRATVDQLIARWLAEHRSSRPGGGYELVVAHTHGHGDHVAGDAQFEGRPDTTVVPRELDDVKAYFGFTGWPEQIAAFDLGGRLLEITGSPGHHQAAITVDDPWTGLLLTGDTVYPGRLYAFDFPQFVASLDRMVALAESRPVTHVLGCHIEMTRRPGRDYPLGAQYQPDEPPLEMTVGQLWNIRAAAASVVGRQGEHRFDDFIIYNEPGRREQRRLAARARVRRIWPVSALLGRPRD
;
A
#
# COMPACT_ATOMS: atom_id res chain seq x y z
N MET A 1 -41.47 -1.93 13.49
CA MET A 1 -40.15 -2.49 13.14
C MET A 1 -39.33 -2.45 14.40
N THR A 2 -39.02 -3.60 14.98
CA THR A 2 -38.19 -3.69 16.18
C THR A 2 -36.76 -3.35 15.75
N ASP A 3 -36.28 -2.17 16.19
CA ASP A 3 -34.87 -1.79 16.04
C ASP A 3 -34.01 -2.83 16.79
N THR A 4 -33.51 -3.82 16.08
CA THR A 4 -32.50 -4.71 16.66
C THR A 4 -31.29 -3.85 16.97
N PRO A 5 -30.82 -3.80 18.22
CA PRO A 5 -29.63 -3.03 18.54
C PRO A 5 -28.46 -3.57 17.72
N ILE A 6 -27.86 -2.73 16.87
CA ILE A 6 -26.64 -3.08 16.12
C ILE A 6 -25.53 -3.13 17.16
N THR A 7 -25.02 -4.32 17.42
CA THR A 7 -23.93 -4.57 18.37
C THR A 7 -22.59 -4.27 17.68
N PRO A 8 -21.61 -3.68 18.36
CA PRO A 8 -20.25 -3.55 17.84
C PRO A 8 -19.70 -4.91 17.41
N ILE A 9 -18.85 -4.90 16.39
CA ILE A 9 -18.21 -6.11 15.86
C ILE A 9 -17.18 -6.59 16.89
N ASP A 10 -17.22 -7.87 17.21
CA ASP A 10 -16.22 -8.50 18.07
C ASP A 10 -15.02 -8.96 17.22
N PHE A 11 -14.02 -8.11 17.07
CA PHE A 11 -12.77 -8.39 16.38
C PHE A 11 -11.79 -9.25 17.20
N VAL A 12 -12.12 -9.59 18.45
CA VAL A 12 -11.22 -10.31 19.35
C VAL A 12 -11.53 -11.80 19.40
N THR A 13 -12.81 -12.14 19.57
CA THR A 13 -13.24 -13.55 19.78
C THR A 13 -13.91 -14.14 18.57
N THR A 14 -14.43 -13.32 17.66
CA THR A 14 -15.06 -13.79 16.43
C THR A 14 -14.00 -13.95 15.34
N ALA A 15 -13.99 -15.12 14.70
CA ALA A 15 -13.13 -15.32 13.53
C ALA A 15 -13.56 -14.41 12.38
N PRO A 16 -12.63 -13.85 11.59
CA PRO A 16 -12.96 -13.04 10.43
C PRO A 16 -13.75 -13.87 9.41
N THR A 17 -14.63 -13.21 8.67
CA THR A 17 -15.15 -13.76 7.43
C THR A 17 -13.98 -13.93 6.47
N ALA A 18 -13.88 -15.10 5.84
CA ALA A 18 -12.82 -15.35 4.88
C ALA A 18 -12.82 -14.28 3.79
N GLY A 19 -11.70 -13.60 3.64
CA GLY A 19 -11.51 -12.61 2.58
C GLY A 19 -11.30 -13.29 1.23
N SER A 20 -11.54 -12.56 0.15
CA SER A 20 -11.32 -13.02 -1.22
C SER A 20 -10.41 -12.08 -1.99
N LEU A 21 -9.41 -12.64 -2.64
CA LEU A 21 -8.56 -11.97 -3.65
C LEU A 21 -8.87 -12.50 -5.05
N ASP A 22 -9.99 -13.19 -5.23
CA ASP A 22 -10.50 -13.59 -6.57
C ASP A 22 -11.03 -12.34 -7.29
N VAL A 23 -10.12 -11.57 -7.82
CA VAL A 23 -10.37 -10.31 -8.52
C VAL A 23 -9.45 -10.16 -9.72
N ARG A 24 -10.00 -9.73 -10.83
CA ARG A 24 -9.20 -9.25 -11.95
C ARG A 24 -8.96 -7.75 -11.78
N TRP A 25 -7.74 -7.40 -11.50
CA TRP A 25 -7.36 -5.99 -11.37
C TRP A 25 -7.38 -5.27 -12.71
N ILE A 26 -7.85 -4.00 -12.69
CA ILE A 26 -7.73 -3.10 -13.84
C ILE A 26 -6.23 -2.92 -14.16
N HIS A 27 -5.88 -3.04 -15.43
CA HIS A 27 -4.49 -3.08 -15.86
C HIS A 27 -4.17 -2.12 -17.01
N GLY A 28 -5.09 -1.16 -17.25
CA GLY A 28 -4.98 -0.16 -18.30
C GLY A 28 -5.36 -0.68 -19.69
N ALA A 29 -5.06 0.13 -20.70
CA ALA A 29 -5.38 -0.17 -22.09
C ALA A 29 -4.19 0.12 -23.02
N PRO A 30 -4.07 -0.59 -24.18
CA PRO A 30 -2.95 -0.41 -25.11
C PRO A 30 -2.97 0.97 -25.79
N ALA A 31 -4.07 1.70 -25.72
CA ALA A 31 -4.19 3.09 -26.17
C ALA A 31 -5.23 3.81 -25.31
N ARG A 32 -4.97 5.08 -24.96
CA ARG A 32 -5.86 5.90 -24.12
C ARG A 32 -7.31 5.92 -24.60
N ARG A 33 -7.54 6.01 -25.90
CA ARG A 33 -8.90 5.98 -26.51
C ARG A 33 -9.64 4.64 -26.29
N ARG A 34 -8.97 3.61 -25.83
CA ARG A 34 -9.54 2.30 -25.50
C ARG A 34 -9.60 2.05 -23.99
N ALA A 35 -9.20 3.04 -23.19
CA ALA A 35 -9.28 2.93 -21.74
C ALA A 35 -10.75 2.97 -21.31
N THR A 36 -11.20 1.90 -20.70
CA THR A 36 -12.55 1.73 -20.12
C THR A 36 -12.49 1.50 -18.63
N ASP A 37 -11.28 1.37 -18.07
CA ASP A 37 -11.08 1.16 -16.64
C ASP A 37 -11.58 2.39 -15.86
N PRO A 38 -12.24 2.20 -14.71
CA PRO A 38 -12.62 3.30 -13.83
C PRO A 38 -11.40 4.00 -13.26
N PRO A 39 -11.53 5.25 -12.78
CA PRO A 39 -10.45 5.95 -12.08
C PRO A 39 -9.95 5.19 -10.85
N ILE A 40 -10.87 4.52 -10.15
CA ILE A 40 -10.62 3.71 -8.97
C ILE A 40 -11.39 2.41 -9.11
N GLN A 41 -10.71 1.27 -9.03
CA GLN A 41 -11.36 -0.02 -8.82
C GLN A 41 -11.49 -0.24 -7.32
N VAL A 42 -12.70 -0.62 -6.90
CA VAL A 42 -13.03 -0.97 -5.51
C VAL A 42 -13.22 -2.47 -5.44
N HIS A 43 -12.48 -3.13 -4.56
CA HIS A 43 -12.61 -4.55 -4.27
C HIS A 43 -12.88 -4.76 -2.79
N GLN A 44 -14.02 -5.38 -2.47
CA GLN A 44 -14.37 -5.78 -1.12
C GLN A 44 -13.63 -7.09 -0.81
N TYR A 45 -12.55 -7.02 -0.01
CA TYR A 45 -11.81 -8.21 0.41
C TYR A 45 -12.64 -9.05 1.39
N ASP A 46 -13.14 -8.40 2.43
CA ASP A 46 -14.09 -8.94 3.41
C ASP A 46 -15.08 -7.83 3.84
N PRO A 47 -16.07 -8.08 4.71
CA PRO A 47 -17.03 -7.04 5.15
C PRO A 47 -16.39 -5.78 5.75
N HIS A 48 -15.15 -5.87 6.23
CA HIS A 48 -14.48 -4.81 6.98
C HIS A 48 -13.13 -4.36 6.37
N THR A 49 -12.82 -4.84 5.15
CA THR A 49 -11.58 -4.54 4.46
C THR A 49 -11.83 -4.32 2.98
N VAL A 50 -11.42 -3.18 2.46
CA VAL A 50 -11.53 -2.82 1.04
C VAL A 50 -10.15 -2.54 0.48
N ILE A 51 -9.88 -3.08 -0.70
CA ILE A 51 -8.68 -2.79 -1.48
C ILE A 51 -9.09 -1.90 -2.65
N LEU A 52 -8.41 -0.77 -2.80
CA LEU A 52 -8.62 0.16 -3.90
C LEU A 52 -7.43 0.08 -4.84
N ARG A 53 -7.68 0.18 -6.15
CA ARG A 53 -6.61 0.33 -7.14
C ARG A 53 -6.85 1.57 -7.98
N GLN A 54 -5.88 2.47 -8.04
CA GLN A 54 -5.90 3.61 -8.96
C GLN A 54 -5.80 3.12 -10.42
N GLY A 55 -6.57 3.73 -11.31
CA GLY A 55 -6.55 3.39 -12.73
C GLY A 55 -5.27 3.86 -13.43
N LYS A 56 -4.67 3.01 -14.28
CA LYS A 56 -3.47 3.36 -15.06
C LYS A 56 -3.72 4.47 -16.10
N SER A 57 -4.97 4.74 -16.44
CA SER A 57 -5.35 5.89 -17.26
C SER A 57 -5.28 7.22 -16.50
N VAL A 58 -5.37 7.17 -15.16
CA VAL A 58 -5.21 8.32 -14.27
C VAL A 58 -3.72 8.56 -14.01
N ASN A 59 -3.03 7.55 -13.52
CA ASN A 59 -1.58 7.59 -13.31
C ASN A 59 -0.97 6.21 -13.60
N TYR A 60 0.18 6.16 -14.24
CA TYR A 60 0.84 4.91 -14.59
C TYR A 60 1.35 4.11 -13.37
N GLU A 61 1.62 4.76 -12.24
CA GLU A 61 1.99 4.09 -10.99
C GLU A 61 0.84 3.19 -10.52
N ALA A 62 -0.38 3.69 -10.58
CA ALA A 62 -1.60 2.93 -10.25
C ALA A 62 -1.47 2.14 -8.95
N PRO A 63 -1.13 2.80 -7.83
CA PRO A 63 -0.94 2.13 -6.56
C PRO A 63 -2.22 1.47 -6.04
N PHE A 64 -2.03 0.49 -5.18
CA PHE A 64 -3.08 -0.07 -4.35
C PHE A 64 -3.14 0.68 -3.03
N LEU A 65 -4.36 0.91 -2.55
CA LEU A 65 -4.64 1.56 -1.29
C LEU A 65 -5.54 0.63 -0.47
N PHE A 66 -5.49 0.76 0.85
CA PHE A 66 -6.25 -0.14 1.73
C PHE A 66 -7.14 0.67 2.67
N LEU A 67 -8.43 0.29 2.76
CA LEU A 67 -9.38 0.88 3.70
C LEU A 67 -9.84 -0.20 4.67
N LEU A 68 -9.45 -0.05 5.95
CA LEU A 68 -9.73 -0.99 7.02
C LEU A 68 -10.71 -0.36 8.00
N PHE A 69 -11.80 -1.06 8.30
CA PHE A 69 -12.84 -0.61 9.22
C PHE A 69 -12.71 -1.26 10.59
N GLY A 70 -12.86 -0.48 11.64
CA GLY A 70 -13.11 -0.92 13.01
C GLY A 70 -14.38 -0.26 13.55
N ASN A 71 -14.73 -0.47 14.82
CA ASN A 71 -15.98 0.05 15.37
C ASN A 71 -15.96 1.57 15.59
N ASP A 72 -14.79 2.19 15.77
CA ASP A 72 -14.67 3.61 16.12
C ASP A 72 -14.14 4.46 14.98
N ARG A 73 -13.35 3.86 14.11
CA ARG A 73 -12.68 4.54 13.00
C ARG A 73 -12.30 3.60 11.87
N ALA A 74 -12.07 4.19 10.68
CA ALA A 74 -11.41 3.54 9.58
C ALA A 74 -9.98 4.05 9.42
N LEU A 75 -9.10 3.19 8.91
CA LEU A 75 -7.78 3.56 8.40
C LEU A 75 -7.81 3.51 6.87
N LEU A 76 -7.54 4.64 6.21
CA LEU A 76 -7.14 4.68 4.81
C LEU A 76 -5.61 4.69 4.77
N LEU A 77 -5.02 3.65 4.22
CA LEU A 77 -3.58 3.55 4.04
C LEU A 77 -3.25 3.90 2.59
N ASP A 78 -2.52 5.00 2.42
CA ASP A 78 -2.17 5.71 1.20
C ASP A 78 -3.33 6.46 0.52
N THR A 79 -2.97 7.51 -0.25
CA THR A 79 -3.91 8.38 -0.97
C THR A 79 -3.65 8.43 -2.48
N GLY A 80 -2.74 7.58 -2.98
CA GLY A 80 -2.50 7.42 -4.40
C GLY A 80 -1.59 8.48 -5.03
N ALA A 81 -1.51 8.43 -6.36
CA ALA A 81 -0.55 9.16 -7.18
C ALA A 81 -1.15 10.38 -7.88
N THR A 82 -2.33 10.87 -7.46
CA THR A 82 -3.04 11.97 -8.15
C THR A 82 -3.82 12.80 -7.15
N GLU A 83 -3.54 14.10 -7.15
CA GLU A 83 -4.16 15.10 -6.26
C GLU A 83 -5.57 15.46 -6.70
N ASP A 84 -5.79 15.63 -8.02
CA ASP A 84 -7.02 16.19 -8.61
C ASP A 84 -8.24 15.27 -8.39
N PRO A 85 -9.26 15.72 -7.62
CA PRO A 85 -10.45 14.93 -7.33
C PRO A 85 -11.37 14.71 -8.54
N GLU A 86 -11.25 15.50 -9.62
CA GLU A 86 -12.04 15.29 -10.83
C GLU A 86 -11.56 14.06 -11.60
N THR A 87 -10.26 13.82 -11.62
CA THR A 87 -9.65 12.66 -12.30
C THR A 87 -9.46 11.47 -11.40
N PHE A 88 -9.30 11.69 -10.09
CA PHE A 88 -9.13 10.66 -9.06
C PHE A 88 -10.02 10.98 -7.84
N PRO A 89 -11.30 10.65 -7.85
CA PRO A 89 -12.27 11.03 -6.81
C PRO A 89 -12.14 10.16 -5.55
N LEU A 90 -10.94 10.14 -4.94
CA LEU A 90 -10.64 9.24 -3.83
C LEU A 90 -11.51 9.54 -2.60
N ARG A 91 -11.59 10.81 -2.18
CA ARG A 91 -12.41 11.20 -1.03
C ARG A 91 -13.87 10.79 -1.22
N ALA A 92 -14.47 11.10 -2.37
CA ALA A 92 -15.86 10.75 -2.64
C ALA A 92 -16.09 9.23 -2.60
N THR A 93 -15.13 8.45 -3.09
CA THR A 93 -15.16 6.98 -3.04
C THR A 93 -15.08 6.48 -1.60
N VAL A 94 -14.16 7.00 -0.81
CA VAL A 94 -13.98 6.63 0.61
C VAL A 94 -15.22 7.02 1.43
N ASP A 95 -15.78 8.23 1.21
CA ASP A 95 -17.00 8.68 1.90
C ASP A 95 -18.19 7.74 1.62
N GLN A 96 -18.37 7.31 0.37
CA GLN A 96 -19.41 6.35 0.00
C GLN A 96 -19.20 4.97 0.66
N LEU A 97 -17.95 4.50 0.74
CA LEU A 97 -17.63 3.24 1.39
C LEU A 97 -17.89 3.29 2.89
N ILE A 98 -17.48 4.37 3.56
CA ILE A 98 -17.76 4.60 4.98
C ILE A 98 -19.26 4.69 5.24
N ALA A 99 -20.00 5.48 4.44
CA ALA A 99 -21.44 5.62 4.59
C ALA A 99 -22.18 4.28 4.42
N ARG A 100 -21.77 3.46 3.43
CA ARG A 100 -22.34 2.13 3.22
C ARG A 100 -22.03 1.20 4.40
N TRP A 101 -20.78 1.19 4.87
CA TRP A 101 -20.39 0.38 6.02
C TRP A 101 -21.17 0.77 7.29
N LEU A 102 -21.32 2.07 7.56
CA LEU A 102 -22.08 2.59 8.70
C LEU A 102 -23.60 2.36 8.62
N ALA A 103 -24.14 2.14 7.42
CA ALA A 103 -25.54 1.75 7.25
C ALA A 103 -25.83 0.33 7.81
N GLU A 104 -24.82 -0.52 7.81
CA GLU A 104 -24.88 -1.92 8.30
C GLU A 104 -24.27 -2.07 9.70
N HIS A 105 -23.39 -1.13 10.09
CA HIS A 105 -22.63 -1.16 11.35
C HIS A 105 -22.69 0.20 12.02
N ARG A 106 -22.94 0.23 13.32
CA ARG A 106 -22.89 1.50 14.08
C ARG A 106 -21.52 1.69 14.73
N SER A 107 -21.04 2.95 14.72
CA SER A 107 -19.88 3.31 15.51
C SER A 107 -20.15 3.07 17.00
N SER A 108 -19.17 2.55 17.73
CA SER A 108 -19.22 2.38 19.17
C SER A 108 -18.87 3.68 19.94
N ARG A 109 -18.43 4.73 19.23
CA ARG A 109 -18.06 6.01 19.86
C ARG A 109 -19.26 6.70 20.49
N PRO A 110 -19.11 7.25 21.71
CA PRO A 110 -20.13 8.10 22.32
C PRO A 110 -20.47 9.28 21.39
N GLY A 111 -21.78 9.49 21.12
CA GLY A 111 -22.24 10.54 20.23
C GLY A 111 -22.36 10.14 18.75
N GLY A 112 -22.00 8.90 18.39
CA GLY A 112 -22.22 8.35 17.04
C GLY A 112 -21.23 8.85 15.97
N GLY A 113 -20.15 9.55 16.34
CA GLY A 113 -19.10 9.97 15.42
C GLY A 113 -18.30 8.76 14.90
N TYR A 114 -17.76 8.86 13.67
CA TYR A 114 -16.87 7.86 13.09
C TYR A 114 -15.66 8.56 12.47
N GLU A 115 -14.48 8.22 12.94
CA GLU A 115 -13.24 8.88 12.50
C GLU A 115 -12.67 8.20 11.26
N LEU A 116 -12.07 9.00 10.38
CA LEU A 116 -11.17 8.51 9.34
C LEU A 116 -9.75 8.91 9.69
N VAL A 117 -8.86 7.94 9.77
CA VAL A 117 -7.42 8.17 9.80
C VAL A 117 -6.86 7.91 8.41
N VAL A 118 -6.18 8.89 7.85
CA VAL A 118 -5.43 8.77 6.60
C VAL A 118 -3.96 8.69 6.99
N ALA A 119 -3.32 7.57 6.72
CA ALA A 119 -1.91 7.35 6.97
C ALA A 119 -1.24 6.78 5.73
N HIS A 120 0.09 6.76 5.73
CA HIS A 120 0.85 6.37 4.54
C HIS A 120 1.81 5.23 4.86
N THR A 121 1.92 4.30 3.93
CA THR A 121 2.99 3.31 3.98
C THR A 121 4.36 4.00 3.96
N HIS A 122 4.48 5.12 3.22
CA HIS A 122 5.64 6.00 3.20
C HIS A 122 5.35 7.32 2.45
N GLY A 123 6.31 8.27 2.47
CA GLY A 123 6.11 9.64 2.01
C GLY A 123 6.38 9.92 0.52
N HIS A 124 6.49 8.92 -0.37
CA HIS A 124 6.65 9.17 -1.80
C HIS A 124 5.36 9.71 -2.43
N GLY A 125 5.52 10.47 -3.53
CA GLY A 125 4.43 11.24 -4.14
C GLY A 125 3.25 10.39 -4.66
N ASP A 126 3.47 9.15 -5.00
CA ASP A 126 2.46 8.20 -5.46
C ASP A 126 1.67 7.53 -4.32
N HIS A 127 2.01 7.84 -3.07
CA HIS A 127 1.31 7.39 -1.87
C HIS A 127 0.58 8.51 -1.12
N VAL A 128 0.96 9.79 -1.36
CA VAL A 128 0.49 10.95 -0.59
C VAL A 128 -0.20 12.02 -1.44
N ALA A 129 -0.27 11.86 -2.77
CA ALA A 129 -0.74 12.93 -3.65
C ALA A 129 -2.20 13.33 -3.39
N GLY A 130 -3.04 12.42 -2.93
CA GLY A 130 -4.46 12.69 -2.65
C GLY A 130 -4.76 13.29 -1.28
N ASP A 131 -3.77 13.58 -0.44
CA ASP A 131 -3.95 14.09 0.94
C ASP A 131 -4.82 15.35 0.98
N ALA A 132 -4.60 16.27 0.05
CA ALA A 132 -5.36 17.51 -0.04
C ALA A 132 -6.88 17.30 -0.20
N GLN A 133 -7.30 16.15 -0.73
CA GLN A 133 -8.73 15.81 -0.83
C GLN A 133 -9.37 15.60 0.55
N PHE A 134 -8.59 15.26 1.57
CA PHE A 134 -9.07 14.99 2.93
C PHE A 134 -8.95 16.20 3.86
N GLU A 135 -8.30 17.28 3.42
CA GLU A 135 -8.24 18.54 4.16
C GLU A 135 -9.66 19.09 4.38
N GLY A 136 -9.94 19.47 5.65
CA GLY A 136 -11.26 19.98 6.04
C GLY A 136 -12.41 18.95 6.01
N ARG A 137 -12.14 17.66 5.81
CA ARG A 137 -13.13 16.61 6.03
C ARG A 137 -13.39 16.46 7.53
N PRO A 138 -14.67 16.52 8.00
CA PRO A 138 -14.99 16.32 9.41
C PRO A 138 -14.48 14.95 9.92
N ASP A 139 -14.18 14.89 11.22
CA ASP A 139 -13.74 13.66 11.91
C ASP A 139 -12.61 12.94 11.15
N THR A 140 -11.64 13.71 10.65
CA THR A 140 -10.53 13.14 9.85
C THR A 140 -9.18 13.64 10.38
N THR A 141 -8.27 12.69 10.53
CA THR A 141 -6.86 12.96 10.82
C THR A 141 -6.04 12.50 9.64
N VAL A 142 -5.30 13.40 8.99
CA VAL A 142 -4.26 13.06 8.01
C VAL A 142 -2.93 13.04 8.75
N VAL A 143 -2.31 11.88 8.83
CA VAL A 143 -1.03 11.70 9.51
C VAL A 143 0.08 12.30 8.64
N PRO A 144 0.88 13.25 9.15
CA PRO A 144 1.99 13.80 8.39
C PRO A 144 3.02 12.71 8.05
N ARG A 145 3.66 12.86 6.90
CA ARG A 145 4.53 11.83 6.29
C ARG A 145 5.98 11.84 6.78
N GLU A 146 6.38 12.86 7.54
CA GLU A 146 7.74 12.96 8.04
C GLU A 146 7.98 11.95 9.18
N LEU A 147 9.20 11.43 9.27
CA LEU A 147 9.53 10.34 10.20
C LEU A 147 9.14 10.64 11.66
N ASP A 148 9.44 11.84 12.14
CA ASP A 148 9.17 12.20 13.53
C ASP A 148 7.67 12.33 13.81
N ASP A 149 6.90 12.79 12.82
CA ASP A 149 5.43 12.88 12.93
C ASP A 149 4.79 11.48 12.91
N VAL A 150 5.25 10.59 12.02
CA VAL A 150 4.82 9.19 11.98
C VAL A 150 5.09 8.50 13.31
N LYS A 151 6.29 8.68 13.86
CA LYS A 151 6.67 8.12 15.17
C LYS A 151 5.79 8.67 16.29
N ALA A 152 5.57 9.98 16.30
CA ALA A 152 4.74 10.63 17.30
C ALA A 152 3.28 10.16 17.24
N TYR A 153 2.72 10.07 16.03
CA TYR A 153 1.33 9.66 15.84
C TYR A 153 1.06 8.22 16.27
N PHE A 154 1.90 7.28 15.87
CA PHE A 154 1.74 5.86 16.24
C PHE A 154 2.35 5.51 17.61
N GLY A 155 3.00 6.46 18.29
CA GLY A 155 3.55 6.25 19.62
C GLY A 155 4.85 5.43 19.65
N PHE A 156 5.67 5.52 18.59
CA PHE A 156 6.97 4.88 18.58
C PHE A 156 7.96 5.54 19.53
N THR A 157 8.51 4.75 20.44
CA THR A 157 9.61 5.12 21.34
C THR A 157 10.92 4.38 21.00
N GLY A 158 10.83 3.28 20.24
CA GLY A 158 11.94 2.44 19.78
C GLY A 158 11.83 2.14 18.27
N TRP A 159 12.05 3.16 17.43
CA TRP A 159 12.03 3.03 15.98
C TRP A 159 13.34 2.39 15.46
N PRO A 160 13.26 1.48 14.48
CA PRO A 160 12.06 0.89 13.85
C PRO A 160 11.64 -0.47 14.45
N GLU A 161 12.27 -0.91 15.55
CA GLU A 161 12.14 -2.25 16.09
C GLU A 161 10.84 -2.48 16.90
N GLN A 162 10.27 -1.38 17.43
CA GLN A 162 9.05 -1.48 18.22
C GLN A 162 7.86 -1.82 17.34
N ILE A 163 6.96 -2.67 17.84
CA ILE A 163 5.62 -2.85 17.32
C ILE A 163 4.69 -1.87 18.04
N ALA A 164 4.12 -0.94 17.33
CA ALA A 164 3.14 0.01 17.86
C ALA A 164 1.72 -0.50 17.60
N ALA A 165 0.90 -0.53 18.65
CA ALA A 165 -0.49 -0.95 18.54
C ALA A 165 -1.37 0.22 18.09
N PHE A 166 -2.23 0.01 17.10
CA PHE A 166 -3.18 0.99 16.60
C PHE A 166 -4.59 0.42 16.55
N ASP A 167 -5.44 0.85 17.48
CA ASP A 167 -6.79 0.32 17.65
C ASP A 167 -7.82 1.12 16.82
N LEU A 168 -8.55 0.42 15.96
CA LEU A 168 -9.66 0.98 15.17
C LEU A 168 -11.02 0.90 15.89
N GLY A 169 -11.04 0.52 17.14
CA GLY A 169 -12.26 0.21 17.92
C GLY A 169 -12.49 -1.30 17.97
N GLY A 170 -11.61 -1.98 18.72
CA GLY A 170 -11.59 -3.44 18.87
C GLY A 170 -10.81 -4.18 17.79
N ARG A 171 -10.63 -3.62 16.58
CA ARG A 171 -9.69 -4.14 15.57
C ARG A 171 -8.31 -3.53 15.79
N LEU A 172 -7.44 -4.31 16.37
CA LEU A 172 -6.08 -3.90 16.69
C LEU A 172 -5.16 -4.17 15.50
N LEU A 173 -4.55 -3.12 14.96
CA LEU A 173 -3.48 -3.21 13.98
C LEU A 173 -2.13 -3.09 14.68
N GLU A 174 -1.12 -3.74 14.13
CA GLU A 174 0.25 -3.63 14.59
C GLU A 174 1.10 -2.92 13.53
N ILE A 175 1.72 -1.81 13.92
CA ILE A 175 2.51 -0.97 13.03
C ILE A 175 3.98 -1.16 13.36
N THR A 176 4.78 -1.48 12.36
CA THR A 176 6.24 -1.66 12.50
C THR A 176 6.98 -0.75 11.54
N GLY A 177 8.09 -0.15 11.95
CA GLY A 177 8.96 0.57 11.04
C GLY A 177 9.59 -0.37 10.01
N SER A 178 9.56 0.03 8.74
CA SER A 178 10.19 -0.73 7.65
C SER A 178 11.09 0.13 6.75
N PRO A 179 12.06 0.87 7.34
CA PRO A 179 12.97 1.70 6.56
C PRO A 179 13.83 0.87 5.61
N GLY A 180 14.35 1.54 4.57
CA GLY A 180 15.19 0.95 3.53
C GLY A 180 14.78 1.42 2.14
N HIS A 181 13.49 1.38 1.82
CA HIS A 181 12.91 2.06 0.67
C HIS A 181 12.73 3.56 0.96
N HIS A 182 12.12 3.87 2.10
CA HIS A 182 11.94 5.24 2.62
C HIS A 182 12.17 5.24 4.14
N GLN A 183 12.74 6.33 4.68
CA GLN A 183 13.11 6.39 6.11
C GLN A 183 11.91 6.29 7.06
N ALA A 184 10.75 6.79 6.65
CA ALA A 184 9.50 6.77 7.43
C ALA A 184 8.56 5.65 6.97
N ALA A 185 9.07 4.62 6.25
CA ALA A 185 8.23 3.53 5.81
C ALA A 185 7.73 2.69 6.97
N ILE A 186 6.45 2.32 6.91
CA ILE A 186 5.80 1.43 7.87
C ILE A 186 5.23 0.20 7.17
N THR A 187 5.14 -0.87 7.93
CA THR A 187 4.39 -2.08 7.60
C THR A 187 3.24 -2.20 8.58
N VAL A 188 2.06 -2.49 8.07
CA VAL A 188 0.85 -2.69 8.88
C VAL A 188 0.51 -4.17 8.87
N ASP A 189 0.52 -4.80 10.03
CA ASP A 189 -0.01 -6.14 10.26
C ASP A 189 -1.41 -6.03 10.83
N ASP A 190 -2.35 -6.75 10.23
CA ASP A 190 -3.70 -6.90 10.72
C ASP A 190 -3.89 -8.35 11.23
N PRO A 191 -3.69 -8.60 12.53
CA PRO A 191 -3.80 -9.95 13.09
C PRO A 191 -5.19 -10.58 12.91
N TRP A 192 -6.23 -9.76 12.73
CA TRP A 192 -7.58 -10.26 12.55
C TRP A 192 -7.76 -10.94 11.19
N THR A 193 -7.24 -10.37 10.10
CA THR A 193 -7.30 -10.98 8.75
C THR A 193 -6.06 -11.80 8.40
N GLY A 194 -4.95 -11.56 9.09
CA GLY A 194 -3.63 -12.08 8.73
C GLY A 194 -3.02 -11.37 7.52
N LEU A 195 -3.49 -10.18 7.14
CA LEU A 195 -2.90 -9.39 6.06
C LEU A 195 -1.68 -8.62 6.56
N LEU A 196 -0.57 -8.74 5.85
CA LEU A 196 0.63 -7.94 6.04
C LEU A 196 0.76 -6.93 4.91
N LEU A 197 0.50 -5.63 5.20
CA LEU A 197 0.54 -4.53 4.24
C LEU A 197 1.92 -3.89 4.27
N THR A 198 2.68 -4.01 3.20
CA THR A 198 4.13 -3.75 3.19
C THR A 198 4.55 -2.52 2.38
N GLY A 199 3.59 -1.79 1.81
CA GLY A 199 3.91 -0.64 0.94
C GLY A 199 4.86 -1.05 -0.19
N ASP A 200 5.93 -0.29 -0.34
CA ASP A 200 6.95 -0.52 -1.37
C ASP A 200 8.17 -1.31 -0.87
N THR A 201 8.09 -1.90 0.31
CA THR A 201 9.16 -2.76 0.81
C THR A 201 9.09 -4.15 0.21
N VAL A 202 7.87 -4.73 0.07
CA VAL A 202 7.65 -6.06 -0.51
C VAL A 202 6.42 -6.05 -1.42
N TYR A 203 6.62 -6.27 -2.71
CA TYR A 203 5.57 -6.37 -3.72
C TYR A 203 6.11 -7.08 -4.99
N PRO A 204 5.24 -7.58 -5.89
CA PRO A 204 5.69 -8.20 -7.14
C PRO A 204 6.17 -7.13 -8.14
N GLY A 205 7.38 -6.59 -7.90
CA GLY A 205 7.90 -5.47 -8.66
C GLY A 205 9.38 -5.16 -8.40
N ARG A 206 9.73 -3.87 -8.55
CA ARG A 206 11.08 -3.34 -8.39
C ARG A 206 11.27 -2.81 -6.98
N LEU A 207 11.84 -3.62 -6.11
CA LEU A 207 12.11 -3.29 -4.72
C LEU A 207 13.33 -2.36 -4.64
N TYR A 208 13.07 -1.05 -4.55
CA TYR A 208 14.13 -0.04 -4.46
C TYR A 208 14.61 0.11 -3.01
N ALA A 209 15.78 -0.44 -2.71
CA ALA A 209 16.43 -0.34 -1.41
C ALA A 209 17.48 0.78 -1.44
N PHE A 210 17.10 1.99 -1.07
CA PHE A 210 18.00 3.15 -1.03
C PHE A 210 18.94 3.12 0.18
N ASP A 211 18.51 2.49 1.29
CA ASP A 211 19.33 2.11 2.42
C ASP A 211 19.24 0.57 2.55
N PHE A 212 20.21 -0.11 1.96
CA PHE A 212 20.14 -1.56 1.84
C PHE A 212 20.27 -2.30 3.18
N PRO A 213 21.15 -1.89 4.13
CA PRO A 213 21.18 -2.46 5.47
C PRO A 213 19.83 -2.38 6.20
N GLN A 214 19.16 -1.22 6.14
CA GLN A 214 17.84 -1.04 6.73
C GLN A 214 16.76 -1.88 6.02
N PHE A 215 16.84 -2.00 4.70
CA PHE A 215 15.95 -2.85 3.92
C PHE A 215 16.04 -4.32 4.37
N VAL A 216 17.27 -4.85 4.52
CA VAL A 216 17.48 -6.23 5.00
C VAL A 216 16.93 -6.40 6.43
N ALA A 217 17.22 -5.45 7.33
CA ALA A 217 16.71 -5.48 8.69
C ALA A 217 15.17 -5.41 8.74
N SER A 218 14.54 -4.67 7.83
CA SER A 218 13.08 -4.60 7.70
C SER A 218 12.50 -5.93 7.22
N LEU A 219 13.14 -6.60 6.26
CA LEU A 219 12.75 -7.95 5.84
C LEU A 219 12.90 -8.97 6.98
N ASP A 220 13.96 -8.87 7.80
CA ASP A 220 14.15 -9.73 8.96
C ASP A 220 12.99 -9.58 9.96
N ARG A 221 12.54 -8.35 10.25
CA ARG A 221 11.39 -8.10 11.12
C ARG A 221 10.09 -8.67 10.56
N MET A 222 9.82 -8.48 9.25
CA MET A 222 8.64 -9.04 8.58
C MET A 222 8.62 -10.57 8.61
N VAL A 223 9.78 -11.21 8.37
CA VAL A 223 9.93 -12.67 8.46
C VAL A 223 9.67 -13.14 9.87
N ALA A 224 10.30 -12.53 10.88
CA ALA A 224 10.11 -12.88 12.30
C ALA A 224 8.64 -12.74 12.73
N LEU A 225 7.95 -11.71 12.24
CA LEU A 225 6.53 -11.53 12.47
C LEU A 225 5.72 -12.67 11.84
N ALA A 226 5.97 -13.01 10.57
CA ALA A 226 5.28 -14.09 9.88
C ALA A 226 5.58 -15.50 10.44
N GLU A 227 6.69 -15.67 11.16
CA GLU A 227 7.02 -16.90 11.90
C GLU A 227 6.31 -16.94 13.26
N SER A 228 6.02 -15.80 13.86
CA SER A 228 5.41 -15.71 15.20
C SER A 228 3.89 -15.88 15.19
N ARG A 229 3.23 -15.66 14.05
CA ARG A 229 1.77 -15.72 13.90
C ARG A 229 1.35 -16.04 12.46
N PRO A 230 0.10 -16.49 12.25
CA PRO A 230 -0.42 -16.73 10.91
C PRO A 230 -0.52 -15.43 10.10
N VAL A 231 0.28 -15.29 9.04
CA VAL A 231 0.11 -14.31 7.97
C VAL A 231 -0.51 -15.04 6.77
N THR A 232 -1.65 -14.57 6.29
CA THR A 232 -2.36 -15.18 5.17
C THR A 232 -1.79 -14.71 3.83
N HIS A 233 -1.56 -13.40 3.70
CA HIS A 233 -1.05 -12.77 2.48
C HIS A 233 -0.18 -11.56 2.81
N VAL A 234 0.82 -11.32 1.96
CA VAL A 234 1.67 -10.13 1.96
C VAL A 234 1.24 -9.27 0.79
N LEU A 235 0.79 -8.04 1.06
CA LEU A 235 0.25 -7.11 0.06
C LEU A 235 1.09 -5.84 0.03
N GLY A 236 1.74 -5.58 -1.10
CA GLY A 236 2.39 -4.30 -1.35
C GLY A 236 1.50 -3.36 -2.15
N CYS A 237 2.05 -2.20 -2.53
CA CYS A 237 1.26 -1.16 -3.19
C CYS A 237 1.33 -1.19 -4.73
N HIS A 238 2.15 -2.05 -5.34
CA HIS A 238 2.32 -2.08 -6.79
C HIS A 238 2.37 -3.49 -7.37
N ILE A 239 2.10 -3.60 -8.68
CA ILE A 239 2.45 -4.76 -9.51
C ILE A 239 3.22 -4.24 -10.72
N GLU A 240 4.47 -4.64 -10.83
CA GLU A 240 5.36 -4.20 -11.91
C GLU A 240 6.00 -5.36 -12.68
N MET A 241 5.94 -6.58 -12.11
CA MET A 241 6.37 -7.81 -12.80
C MET A 241 5.29 -8.30 -13.77
N THR A 242 5.71 -9.14 -14.69
CA THR A 242 4.81 -9.97 -15.51
C THR A 242 4.76 -11.37 -14.92
N ARG A 243 3.80 -12.20 -15.36
CA ARG A 243 3.75 -13.65 -15.02
C ARG A 243 4.95 -14.44 -15.56
N ARG A 244 5.77 -13.82 -16.42
CA ARG A 244 7.00 -14.46 -16.96
C ARG A 244 8.15 -14.20 -15.99
N PRO A 245 8.82 -15.24 -15.47
CA PRO A 245 9.91 -15.10 -14.53
C PRO A 245 10.99 -14.09 -14.97
N GLY A 246 11.40 -13.23 -14.02
CA GLY A 246 12.44 -12.22 -14.24
C GLY A 246 12.09 -11.08 -15.20
N ARG A 247 10.81 -10.95 -15.60
CA ARG A 247 10.34 -9.92 -16.54
C ARG A 247 9.46 -8.90 -15.84
N ASP A 248 9.84 -7.63 -15.97
CA ASP A 248 9.05 -6.48 -15.52
C ASP A 248 8.46 -5.71 -16.69
N TYR A 249 7.39 -4.97 -16.42
CA TYR A 249 6.91 -3.95 -17.35
C TYR A 249 7.86 -2.74 -17.34
N PRO A 250 8.01 -2.06 -18.49
CA PRO A 250 8.78 -0.81 -18.53
C PRO A 250 8.22 0.22 -17.53
N LEU A 251 9.09 1.00 -16.90
CA LEU A 251 8.69 2.15 -16.09
C LEU A 251 7.79 3.08 -16.92
N GLY A 252 6.67 3.52 -16.36
CA GLY A 252 5.68 4.33 -17.05
C GLY A 252 4.72 3.55 -17.95
N ALA A 253 4.68 2.22 -17.87
CA ALA A 253 3.75 1.40 -18.64
C ALA A 253 2.31 1.65 -18.20
N GLN A 254 1.45 2.06 -19.14
CA GLN A 254 0.02 2.29 -18.92
C GLN A 254 -0.86 1.08 -19.28
N TYR A 255 -0.26 -0.02 -19.70
CA TYR A 255 -0.95 -1.26 -20.04
C TYR A 255 -0.14 -2.47 -19.59
N GLN A 256 -0.69 -3.21 -18.64
CA GLN A 256 -0.03 -4.34 -17.98
C GLN A 256 -0.96 -5.57 -17.91
N PRO A 257 -1.32 -6.19 -19.07
CA PRO A 257 -2.36 -7.23 -19.12
C PRO A 257 -1.93 -8.59 -18.55
N ASP A 258 -0.65 -8.80 -18.29
CA ASP A 258 -0.05 -10.06 -17.83
C ASP A 258 0.56 -9.88 -16.43
N GLU A 259 -0.12 -9.12 -15.56
CA GLU A 259 0.28 -8.94 -14.16
C GLU A 259 0.14 -10.25 -13.38
N PRO A 260 1.07 -10.58 -12.47
CA PRO A 260 0.85 -11.61 -11.46
C PRO A 260 -0.21 -11.16 -10.44
N PRO A 261 -0.67 -12.02 -9.52
CA PRO A 261 -1.46 -11.60 -8.37
C PRO A 261 -0.78 -10.49 -7.57
N LEU A 262 -1.60 -9.63 -6.91
CA LEU A 262 -1.10 -8.63 -5.98
C LEU A 262 -0.49 -9.29 -4.74
N GLU A 263 -1.20 -10.29 -4.26
CA GLU A 263 -0.83 -11.02 -3.06
C GLU A 263 0.42 -11.87 -3.27
N MET A 264 1.34 -11.73 -2.35
CA MET A 264 2.48 -12.62 -2.21
C MET A 264 2.26 -13.56 -1.01
N THR A 265 2.85 -14.73 -1.10
CA THR A 265 2.87 -15.71 -0.01
C THR A 265 3.98 -15.40 0.99
N VAL A 266 3.88 -15.91 2.20
CA VAL A 266 4.97 -15.89 3.19
C VAL A 266 6.23 -16.56 2.63
N GLY A 267 6.09 -17.61 1.81
CA GLY A 267 7.22 -18.24 1.12
C GLY A 267 7.95 -17.29 0.16
N GLN A 268 7.21 -16.42 -0.54
CA GLN A 268 7.83 -15.39 -1.40
C GLN A 268 8.51 -14.30 -0.56
N LEU A 269 7.95 -13.92 0.61
CA LEU A 269 8.64 -13.02 1.54
C LEU A 269 9.98 -13.61 2.00
N TRP A 270 10.03 -14.89 2.34
CA TRP A 270 11.29 -15.57 2.68
C TRP A 270 12.27 -15.58 1.51
N ASN A 271 11.77 -15.80 0.29
CA ASN A 271 12.61 -15.76 -0.92
C ASN A 271 13.20 -14.36 -1.15
N ILE A 272 12.41 -13.28 -0.94
CA ILE A 272 12.90 -11.91 -1.04
C ILE A 272 13.99 -11.66 0.01
N ARG A 273 13.78 -12.08 1.26
CA ARG A 273 14.77 -11.95 2.32
C ARG A 273 16.06 -12.72 2.00
N ALA A 274 15.97 -13.95 1.53
CA ALA A 274 17.13 -14.76 1.14
C ALA A 274 17.87 -14.13 -0.06
N ALA A 275 17.12 -13.63 -1.05
CA ALA A 275 17.66 -12.92 -2.20
C ALA A 275 18.40 -11.64 -1.78
N ALA A 276 17.82 -10.85 -0.88
CA ALA A 276 18.46 -9.65 -0.33
C ALA A 276 19.78 -10.00 0.37
N ALA A 277 19.82 -11.06 1.20
CA ALA A 277 21.04 -11.53 1.82
C ALA A 277 22.12 -11.92 0.79
N SER A 278 21.72 -12.52 -0.33
CA SER A 278 22.67 -12.96 -1.38
C SER A 278 23.32 -11.82 -2.15
N VAL A 279 22.76 -10.60 -2.06
CA VAL A 279 23.26 -9.42 -2.80
C VAL A 279 23.82 -8.32 -1.89
N VAL A 280 24.04 -8.63 -0.61
CA VAL A 280 24.75 -7.74 0.32
C VAL A 280 26.13 -7.38 -0.26
N GLY A 281 26.46 -6.07 -0.24
CA GLY A 281 27.70 -5.55 -0.81
C GLY A 281 27.75 -5.51 -2.35
N ARG A 282 26.66 -5.85 -3.03
CA ARG A 282 26.56 -5.83 -4.49
C ARG A 282 25.52 -4.82 -4.91
N GLN A 283 25.94 -3.59 -5.15
CA GLN A 283 25.06 -2.52 -5.61
C GLN A 283 24.48 -2.78 -7.01
N GLY A 284 23.31 -2.22 -7.29
CA GLY A 284 22.67 -2.21 -8.61
C GLY A 284 21.46 -3.14 -8.72
N GLU A 285 21.14 -3.52 -9.95
CA GLU A 285 19.95 -4.29 -10.31
C GLU A 285 20.20 -5.79 -10.18
N HIS A 286 19.38 -6.49 -9.39
CA HIS A 286 19.40 -7.95 -9.23
C HIS A 286 18.00 -8.52 -9.53
N ARG A 287 17.91 -9.32 -10.58
CA ARG A 287 16.64 -9.90 -11.07
C ARG A 287 16.42 -11.29 -10.50
N PHE A 288 15.23 -11.51 -10.00
CA PHE A 288 14.69 -12.79 -9.55
C PHE A 288 13.38 -13.07 -10.30
N ASP A 289 12.79 -14.23 -10.11
CA ASP A 289 11.61 -14.64 -10.85
C ASP A 289 10.42 -13.72 -10.63
N ASP A 290 10.10 -13.39 -9.38
CA ASP A 290 8.89 -12.66 -8.99
C ASP A 290 9.13 -11.18 -8.63
N PHE A 291 10.40 -10.74 -8.55
CA PHE A 291 10.78 -9.39 -8.13
C PHE A 291 12.18 -9.01 -8.62
N ILE A 292 12.50 -7.73 -8.47
CA ILE A 292 13.83 -7.19 -8.79
C ILE A 292 14.29 -6.37 -7.59
N ILE A 293 15.47 -6.65 -7.07
CA ILE A 293 16.08 -5.83 -6.02
C ILE A 293 17.00 -4.80 -6.66
N TYR A 294 16.74 -3.52 -6.38
CA TYR A 294 17.65 -2.42 -6.68
C TYR A 294 18.39 -2.05 -5.39
N ASN A 295 19.60 -2.64 -5.22
CA ASN A 295 20.44 -2.39 -4.07
C ASN A 295 21.20 -1.08 -4.25
N GLU A 296 20.83 -0.03 -3.49
CA GLU A 296 21.40 1.32 -3.54
C GLU A 296 21.60 1.82 -4.99
N PRO A 297 20.51 1.95 -5.77
CA PRO A 297 20.61 2.20 -7.20
C PRO A 297 21.25 3.56 -7.48
N GLY A 298 22.37 3.53 -8.16
CA GLY A 298 23.09 4.74 -8.55
C GLY A 298 22.48 5.47 -9.75
N ARG A 299 23.06 6.62 -10.14
CA ARG A 299 22.59 7.43 -11.29
C ARG A 299 22.58 6.66 -12.62
N ARG A 300 23.41 5.63 -12.77
CA ARG A 300 23.45 4.79 -13.99
C ARG A 300 22.21 3.91 -14.11
N GLU A 301 21.80 3.27 -13.02
CA GLU A 301 20.62 2.42 -12.97
C GLU A 301 19.36 3.26 -13.18
N GLN A 302 19.25 4.42 -12.53
CA GLN A 302 18.17 5.37 -12.73
C GLN A 302 18.07 5.85 -14.19
N ARG A 303 19.21 6.14 -14.85
CA ARG A 303 19.25 6.49 -16.27
C ARG A 303 18.83 5.33 -17.18
N ARG A 304 19.21 4.08 -16.85
CA ARG A 304 18.79 2.89 -17.61
C ARG A 304 17.27 2.67 -17.50
N LEU A 305 16.69 2.82 -16.31
CA LEU A 305 15.25 2.76 -16.10
C LEU A 305 14.53 3.83 -16.93
N ALA A 306 14.98 5.09 -16.85
CA ALA A 306 14.44 6.19 -17.63
C ALA A 306 14.60 5.98 -19.15
N ALA A 307 15.70 5.38 -19.61
CA ALA A 307 15.90 5.06 -21.03
C ALA A 307 14.94 3.97 -21.51
N ARG A 308 14.70 2.92 -20.70
CA ARG A 308 13.70 1.88 -21.00
C ARG A 308 12.29 2.47 -21.11
N ALA A 309 11.96 3.43 -20.26
CA ALA A 309 10.71 4.19 -20.31
C ALA A 309 10.58 5.00 -21.61
N ARG A 310 11.67 5.64 -22.08
CA ARG A 310 11.67 6.48 -23.30
C ARG A 310 11.50 5.71 -24.59
N VAL A 311 12.07 4.52 -24.72
CA VAL A 311 12.02 3.69 -25.93
C VAL A 311 10.60 3.24 -26.28
N ARG A 312 9.66 3.24 -25.30
CA ARG A 312 8.26 2.85 -25.51
C ARG A 312 7.25 3.98 -25.29
N ARG A 313 7.70 5.22 -25.37
CA ARG A 313 6.88 6.41 -25.03
C ARG A 313 5.70 6.59 -25.97
N ILE A 314 4.52 6.65 -25.35
CA ILE A 314 3.34 7.36 -25.89
C ILE A 314 3.00 8.59 -25.01
N TRP A 315 3.74 8.92 -23.92
CA TRP A 315 3.45 10.10 -23.07
C TRP A 315 4.67 10.72 -22.37
N PRO A 316 4.65 12.07 -22.10
CA PRO A 316 5.79 12.78 -21.53
C PRO A 316 5.98 12.50 -20.01
N VAL A 317 7.15 11.99 -19.68
CA VAL A 317 7.65 11.83 -18.30
C VAL A 317 8.31 13.15 -17.90
N SER A 318 7.57 14.13 -17.44
CA SER A 318 8.15 15.38 -16.90
C SER A 318 8.09 15.48 -15.36
N ALA A 319 7.54 14.49 -14.66
CA ALA A 319 7.30 14.55 -13.22
C ALA A 319 8.23 13.69 -12.35
N LEU A 320 9.12 12.86 -12.92
CA LEU A 320 9.94 11.88 -12.16
C LEU A 320 11.28 12.39 -11.65
N LEU A 321 11.65 13.64 -11.93
CA LEU A 321 12.86 14.24 -11.40
C LEU A 321 12.47 15.50 -10.62
N GLY A 322 12.13 15.34 -9.35
CA GLY A 322 12.16 16.44 -8.42
C GLY A 322 13.51 17.14 -8.57
N ARG A 323 13.52 18.38 -9.08
CA ARG A 323 14.73 19.20 -9.05
C ARG A 323 15.10 19.39 -7.59
N PRO A 324 16.37 19.16 -7.21
CA PRO A 324 16.84 19.68 -5.94
C PRO A 324 16.59 21.19 -5.98
N ARG A 325 15.87 21.71 -5.02
CA ARG A 325 15.85 23.16 -4.75
C ARG A 325 17.19 23.47 -4.11
N ASP A 326 17.91 24.36 -4.76
CA ASP A 326 19.06 25.05 -4.20
C ASP A 326 18.67 25.81 -2.93
#